data_3e8801f746fe22c95692e166badf7aca
#
_entry.id   3e8801f746fe22c95692e166badf7aca
#
_cell.length_a   1.000
_cell.length_b   1.000
_cell.length_c   1.000
_cell.angle_alpha   90.00
_cell.angle_beta   90.00
_cell.angle_gamma   90.00
#
_symmetry.space_group_name_H-M   'P 1'
#
loop_
_entity.id
_entity.type
_entity.pdbx_description
1 polymer ?
#
loop_
_entity_poly.entity_id
_entity_poly.type
_entity_poly.pdbx_seq_one_letter_code
_entity_poly.pdbx_strand_id
1 'polypeptide(L)'
;PFIGTNPNLAWTHTYNFPDLIDVYQMEIHSKKKNYYKYDHEWKKFEISRAKLKVKLNNGLVIPLRKKILWSEYGPVLKNDSGVFSFHLSALENISAIEQWYQMNKAENFEDFKRALKIMGIPRFNIVYADKQDNIFYMSNALIPLRDTIYNWELTLPGNSSKTKTKGYY
;
A
#
# COMPACT_ATOMS: atom_id res chain seq x y z
N PRO A 1 15.41 7.37 11.29
CA PRO A 1 15.29 8.57 10.45
C PRO A 1 15.15 8.22 8.97
N PHE A 2 14.58 9.14 8.18
CA PHE A 2 14.48 9.00 6.72
C PHE A 2 15.83 9.17 6.00
N ILE A 3 16.73 9.88 6.61
CA ILE A 3 18.12 10.07 6.18
C ILE A 3 18.96 9.74 7.38
N GLY A 4 19.93 8.85 7.22
CA GLY A 4 20.70 8.33 8.34
C GLY A 4 22.18 8.27 8.06
N THR A 5 22.94 8.40 9.12
CA THR A 5 24.37 8.09 9.16
C THR A 5 24.71 7.48 10.50
N ASN A 6 25.65 6.56 10.49
CA ASN A 6 26.29 6.01 11.68
C ASN A 6 27.83 5.98 11.47
N PRO A 7 28.64 5.47 12.40
CA PRO A 7 30.06 5.44 12.22
C PRO A 7 30.57 4.70 10.98
N ASN A 8 29.77 3.84 10.37
CA ASN A 8 30.20 2.95 9.29
C ASN A 8 29.68 3.34 7.92
N LEU A 9 28.46 3.92 7.86
CA LEU A 9 27.73 4.16 6.60
C LEU A 9 26.80 5.37 6.67
N ALA A 10 26.37 5.83 5.50
CA ALA A 10 25.35 6.84 5.33
C ALA A 10 24.36 6.41 4.26
N TRP A 11 23.10 6.81 4.41
CA TRP A 11 22.05 6.54 3.43
C TRP A 11 21.00 7.65 3.41
N THR A 12 20.32 7.78 2.27
CA THR A 12 19.23 8.74 2.06
C THR A 12 18.15 8.18 1.18
N HIS A 13 16.97 8.78 1.29
CA HIS A 13 15.86 8.57 0.38
C HIS A 13 15.65 9.78 -0.51
N THR A 14 15.21 9.53 -1.75
CA THR A 14 14.59 10.52 -2.62
C THR A 14 13.25 9.98 -3.11
N TYR A 15 12.39 10.86 -3.57
CA TYR A 15 11.06 10.47 -4.04
C TYR A 15 11.15 9.80 -5.41
N ASN A 16 10.38 8.73 -5.62
CA ASN A 16 10.11 8.11 -6.91
C ASN A 16 8.59 7.97 -7.13
N PHE A 17 8.17 7.68 -8.36
CA PHE A 17 6.77 7.63 -8.76
C PHE A 17 6.41 6.27 -9.38
N PRO A 18 6.64 5.14 -8.71
CA PRO A 18 6.14 3.87 -9.19
C PRO A 18 4.61 3.85 -9.10
N ASP A 19 3.98 3.17 -10.05
CA ASP A 19 2.55 2.90 -9.99
C ASP A 19 2.25 1.76 -9.01
N LEU A 20 1.73 2.10 -7.84
CA LEU A 20 1.50 1.21 -6.70
C LEU A 20 0.03 1.10 -6.30
N ILE A 21 -0.88 1.67 -7.09
CA ILE A 21 -2.30 1.78 -6.74
C ILE A 21 -3.13 1.32 -7.93
N ASP A 22 -3.98 0.33 -7.70
CA ASP A 22 -4.99 -0.11 -8.67
C ASP A 22 -6.38 0.26 -8.18
N VAL A 23 -7.25 0.65 -9.10
CA VAL A 23 -8.64 1.03 -8.82
C VAL A 23 -9.58 0.08 -9.53
N TYR A 24 -10.56 -0.44 -8.80
CA TYR A 24 -11.53 -1.41 -9.30
C TYR A 24 -12.94 -0.89 -9.13
N GLN A 25 -13.71 -0.88 -10.21
CA GLN A 25 -15.13 -0.58 -10.16
C GLN A 25 -15.91 -1.85 -9.79
N MET A 26 -16.61 -1.80 -8.65
CA MET A 26 -17.31 -2.94 -8.09
C MET A 26 -18.71 -3.10 -8.68
N GLU A 27 -19.07 -4.30 -9.09
CA GLU A 27 -20.43 -4.68 -9.45
C GLU A 27 -21.22 -5.06 -8.19
N ILE A 28 -22.25 -4.26 -7.84
CA ILE A 28 -22.97 -4.40 -6.59
C ILE A 28 -24.29 -5.14 -6.80
N HIS A 29 -24.63 -6.03 -5.88
CA HIS A 29 -25.89 -6.78 -5.93
C HIS A 29 -27.10 -5.84 -5.75
N SER A 30 -28.06 -5.89 -6.68
CA SER A 30 -29.22 -4.99 -6.73
C SER A 30 -30.15 -5.07 -5.51
N LYS A 31 -30.30 -6.26 -4.90
CA LYS A 31 -31.23 -6.50 -3.77
C LYS A 31 -30.56 -6.75 -2.44
N LYS A 32 -29.34 -7.32 -2.43
CA LYS A 32 -28.61 -7.64 -1.19
C LYS A 32 -27.61 -6.55 -0.85
N LYS A 33 -27.85 -5.81 0.23
CA LYS A 33 -26.92 -4.77 0.71
C LYS A 33 -25.56 -5.37 1.07
N ASN A 34 -24.50 -4.68 0.68
CA ASN A 34 -23.10 -5.04 0.97
C ASN A 34 -22.61 -6.35 0.33
N TYR A 35 -23.17 -6.72 -0.81
CA TYR A 35 -22.69 -7.81 -1.65
C TYR A 35 -22.16 -7.24 -2.97
N TYR A 36 -21.07 -7.82 -3.46
CA TYR A 36 -20.45 -7.51 -4.74
C TYR A 36 -20.15 -8.78 -5.52
N LYS A 37 -20.10 -8.67 -6.84
CA LYS A 37 -19.74 -9.77 -7.73
C LYS A 37 -18.25 -10.05 -7.64
N TYR A 38 -17.86 -11.33 -7.58
CA TYR A 38 -16.48 -11.78 -7.70
C TYR A 38 -16.46 -13.14 -8.40
N ASP A 39 -15.91 -13.19 -9.61
CA ASP A 39 -16.04 -14.31 -10.53
C ASP A 39 -17.51 -14.73 -10.73
N HIS A 40 -17.87 -15.95 -10.32
CA HIS A 40 -19.21 -16.48 -10.45
C HIS A 40 -20.09 -16.30 -9.20
N GLU A 41 -19.57 -15.66 -8.15
CA GLU A 41 -20.21 -15.59 -6.85
C GLU A 41 -20.57 -14.15 -6.44
N TRP A 42 -21.52 -14.04 -5.51
CA TRP A 42 -21.85 -12.81 -4.80
C TRP A 42 -21.20 -12.86 -3.41
N LYS A 43 -20.09 -12.17 -3.23
CA LYS A 43 -19.39 -12.08 -1.96
C LYS A 43 -19.90 -10.92 -1.12
N LYS A 44 -19.90 -11.09 0.20
CA LYS A 44 -20.22 -10.01 1.13
C LYS A 44 -18.96 -9.23 1.46
N PHE A 45 -19.08 -7.88 1.47
CA PHE A 45 -17.98 -7.06 2.00
C PHE A 45 -17.68 -7.41 3.45
N GLU A 46 -16.42 -7.48 3.81
CA GLU A 46 -16.01 -7.43 5.20
C GLU A 46 -16.34 -6.04 5.76
N ILE A 47 -16.91 -5.99 6.95
CA ILE A 47 -17.41 -4.75 7.55
C ILE A 47 -16.75 -4.54 8.91
N SER A 48 -15.95 -3.50 9.01
CA SER A 48 -15.45 -2.98 10.26
C SER A 48 -16.10 -1.63 10.60
N ARG A 49 -15.91 -1.16 11.84
CA ARG A 49 -16.45 0.12 12.31
C ARG A 49 -15.36 0.94 12.97
N ALA A 50 -15.08 2.11 12.39
CA ALA A 50 -14.22 3.09 13.01
C ALA A 50 -15.01 4.04 13.93
N LYS A 51 -14.44 4.33 15.09
CA LYS A 51 -14.90 5.41 15.98
C LYS A 51 -14.03 6.62 15.71
N LEU A 52 -14.61 7.68 15.19
CA LEU A 52 -13.93 8.94 14.90
C LEU A 52 -14.35 9.98 15.91
N LYS A 53 -13.42 10.82 16.35
CA LYS A 53 -13.73 12.03 17.13
C LYS A 53 -13.61 13.22 16.20
N VAL A 54 -14.72 13.88 15.91
CA VAL A 54 -14.75 15.02 14.99
C VAL A 54 -14.90 16.31 15.83
N LYS A 55 -13.91 17.18 15.72
CA LYS A 55 -13.97 18.52 16.34
C LYS A 55 -14.70 19.47 15.39
N LEU A 56 -15.78 20.06 15.89
CA LEU A 56 -16.55 21.07 15.16
C LEU A 56 -15.91 22.46 15.30
N ASN A 57 -16.33 23.41 14.45
CA ASN A 57 -15.81 24.77 14.44
C ASN A 57 -16.01 25.53 15.77
N ASN A 58 -17.05 25.18 16.54
CA ASN A 58 -17.32 25.72 17.87
C ASN A 58 -16.51 25.03 18.99
N GLY A 59 -15.57 24.15 18.67
CA GLY A 59 -14.72 23.44 19.60
C GLY A 59 -15.33 22.15 20.19
N LEU A 60 -16.61 21.89 19.97
CA LEU A 60 -17.28 20.66 20.42
C LEU A 60 -16.72 19.43 19.71
N VAL A 61 -16.46 18.37 20.45
CA VAL A 61 -16.02 17.07 19.89
C VAL A 61 -17.17 16.08 19.92
N ILE A 62 -17.57 15.62 18.74
CA ILE A 62 -18.64 14.61 18.60
C ILE A 62 -18.07 13.26 18.20
N PRO A 63 -18.56 12.13 18.78
CA PRO A 63 -18.18 10.79 18.33
C PRO A 63 -18.97 10.43 17.06
N LEU A 64 -18.26 10.04 16.00
CA LEU A 64 -18.85 9.53 14.77
C LEU A 64 -18.47 8.06 14.59
N ARG A 65 -19.41 7.21 14.24
CA ARG A 65 -19.17 5.82 13.85
C ARG A 65 -19.31 5.68 12.34
N LYS A 66 -18.23 5.30 11.68
CA LYS A 66 -18.23 5.07 10.23
C LYS A 66 -18.02 3.58 9.90
N LYS A 67 -18.83 3.04 9.02
CA LYS A 67 -18.58 1.71 8.44
C LYS A 67 -17.43 1.80 7.46
N ILE A 68 -16.50 0.87 7.57
CA ILE A 68 -15.41 0.65 6.62
C ILE A 68 -15.70 -0.69 5.95
N LEU A 69 -15.67 -0.71 4.64
CA LEU A 69 -15.90 -1.88 3.84
C LEU A 69 -14.59 -2.33 3.20
N TRP A 70 -14.39 -3.64 3.16
CA TRP A 70 -13.27 -4.27 2.47
C TRP A 70 -13.78 -5.32 1.49
N SER A 71 -13.13 -5.42 0.35
CA SER A 71 -13.34 -6.44 -0.65
C SER A 71 -12.10 -7.33 -0.79
N GLU A 72 -12.13 -8.28 -1.73
CA GLU A 72 -10.95 -9.07 -2.14
C GLU A 72 -9.80 -8.21 -2.71
N TYR A 73 -10.08 -6.97 -3.14
CA TYR A 73 -9.08 -6.06 -3.69
C TYR A 73 -8.52 -5.09 -2.65
N GLY A 74 -9.22 -4.88 -1.52
CA GLY A 74 -8.83 -3.95 -0.47
C GLY A 74 -9.98 -3.05 0.00
N PRO A 75 -9.67 -1.85 0.55
CA PRO A 75 -10.66 -0.92 1.08
C PRO A 75 -11.61 -0.43 -0.01
N VAL A 76 -12.85 -0.12 0.39
CA VAL A 76 -13.94 0.24 -0.52
C VAL A 76 -14.43 1.65 -0.25
N LEU A 77 -14.51 2.46 -1.30
CA LEU A 77 -15.13 3.79 -1.32
C LEU A 77 -16.45 3.73 -2.08
N LYS A 78 -17.49 4.36 -1.52
CA LYS A 78 -18.77 4.60 -2.19
C LYS A 78 -18.98 6.10 -2.37
N ASN A 79 -19.30 6.51 -3.59
CA ASN A 79 -19.66 7.88 -3.93
C ASN A 79 -20.77 7.89 -5.00
N ASP A 80 -21.11 9.07 -5.49
CA ASP A 80 -22.17 9.24 -6.49
C ASP A 80 -21.81 8.63 -7.86
N SER A 81 -20.52 8.46 -8.15
CA SER A 81 -20.03 7.83 -9.38
C SER A 81 -20.02 6.30 -9.30
N GLY A 82 -20.20 5.71 -8.11
CA GLY A 82 -20.24 4.25 -7.95
C GLY A 82 -19.58 3.72 -6.69
N VAL A 83 -19.22 2.45 -6.75
CA VAL A 83 -18.52 1.74 -5.68
C VAL A 83 -17.17 1.27 -6.22
N PHE A 84 -16.11 1.69 -5.56
CA PHE A 84 -14.74 1.40 -5.98
C PHE A 84 -13.97 0.72 -4.86
N SER A 85 -13.13 -0.23 -5.22
CA SER A 85 -12.13 -0.81 -4.33
C SER A 85 -10.74 -0.40 -4.78
N PHE A 86 -9.81 -0.34 -3.85
CA PHE A 86 -8.44 0.10 -4.10
C PHE A 86 -7.47 -0.99 -3.63
N HIS A 87 -6.53 -1.34 -4.50
CA HIS A 87 -5.35 -2.07 -4.10
C HIS A 87 -4.21 -1.07 -3.89
N LEU A 88 -3.53 -1.15 -2.75
CA LEU A 88 -2.38 -0.31 -2.43
C LEU A 88 -1.26 -1.21 -1.92
N SER A 89 -0.14 -1.25 -2.64
CA SER A 89 1.03 -2.04 -2.24
C SER A 89 1.51 -1.72 -0.82
N ALA A 90 1.35 -0.46 -0.38
CA ALA A 90 1.72 -0.01 0.97
C ALA A 90 0.92 -0.68 2.10
N LEU A 91 -0.23 -1.31 1.82
CA LEU A 91 -1.04 -2.01 2.83
C LEU A 91 -0.62 -3.48 3.02
N GLU A 92 0.18 -4.03 2.12
CA GLU A 92 0.59 -5.44 2.16
C GLU A 92 1.66 -5.72 3.22
N ASN A 93 2.52 -4.73 3.48
CA ASN A 93 3.57 -4.85 4.47
C ASN A 93 3.72 -3.54 5.27
N ILE A 94 3.41 -3.59 6.56
CA ILE A 94 3.48 -2.43 7.47
C ILE A 94 4.79 -2.34 8.25
N SER A 95 5.83 -3.09 7.85
CA SER A 95 7.12 -3.18 8.54
C SER A 95 8.10 -2.03 8.23
N ALA A 96 7.61 -0.88 7.78
CA ALA A 96 8.47 0.26 7.42
C ALA A 96 9.34 0.74 8.59
N ILE A 97 8.77 0.78 9.81
CA ILE A 97 9.53 1.18 11.01
C ILE A 97 10.63 0.17 11.32
N GLU A 98 10.34 -1.13 11.21
CA GLU A 98 11.32 -2.20 11.40
C GLU A 98 12.44 -2.09 10.35
N GLN A 99 12.09 -1.89 9.08
CA GLN A 99 13.08 -1.72 8.02
C GLN A 99 13.99 -0.53 8.28
N TRP A 100 13.44 0.66 8.63
CA TRP A 100 14.27 1.81 8.99
C TRP A 100 15.11 1.56 10.23
N TYR A 101 14.59 0.85 11.22
CA TYR A 101 15.38 0.49 12.40
C TYR A 101 16.59 -0.36 12.01
N GLN A 102 16.39 -1.41 11.21
CA GLN A 102 17.48 -2.29 10.76
C GLN A 102 18.48 -1.54 9.85
N MET A 103 17.99 -0.66 8.96
CA MET A 103 18.88 0.20 8.16
C MET A 103 19.77 1.09 9.03
N ASN A 104 19.24 1.66 10.11
CA ASN A 104 19.99 2.49 11.05
C ASN A 104 21.00 1.69 11.88
N LYS A 105 20.74 0.40 12.10
CA LYS A 105 21.62 -0.51 12.86
C LYS A 105 22.66 -1.22 11.98
N ALA A 106 22.53 -1.13 10.66
CA ALA A 106 23.47 -1.76 9.75
C ALA A 106 24.91 -1.27 9.99
N GLU A 107 25.86 -2.17 10.00
CA GLU A 107 27.28 -1.88 10.20
C GLU A 107 28.09 -1.98 8.90
N ASN A 108 27.51 -2.61 7.88
CA ASN A 108 28.11 -2.84 6.57
C ASN A 108 27.06 -2.97 5.48
N PHE A 109 27.50 -3.13 4.23
CA PHE A 109 26.60 -3.21 3.07
C PHE A 109 25.68 -4.45 3.11
N GLU A 110 26.17 -5.59 3.60
CA GLU A 110 25.34 -6.81 3.68
C GLU A 110 24.21 -6.67 4.71
N ASP A 111 24.49 -6.04 5.85
CA ASP A 111 23.45 -5.74 6.85
C ASP A 111 22.40 -4.80 6.27
N PHE A 112 22.83 -3.77 5.54
CA PHE A 112 21.95 -2.81 4.91
C PHE A 112 21.04 -3.50 3.87
N LYS A 113 21.62 -4.37 3.02
CA LYS A 113 20.83 -5.16 2.06
C LYS A 113 19.83 -6.11 2.74
N ARG A 114 20.18 -6.69 3.88
CA ARG A 114 19.22 -7.50 4.66
C ARG A 114 18.05 -6.66 5.16
N ALA A 115 18.31 -5.45 5.61
CA ALA A 115 17.25 -4.51 6.01
C ALA A 115 16.32 -4.16 4.83
N LEU A 116 16.86 -3.98 3.62
CA LEU A 116 16.06 -3.71 2.42
C LEU A 116 15.12 -4.88 2.07
N LYS A 117 15.53 -6.13 2.32
CA LYS A 117 14.70 -7.33 2.06
C LYS A 117 13.44 -7.43 2.92
N ILE A 118 13.30 -6.60 3.97
CA ILE A 118 12.05 -6.50 4.75
C ILE A 118 10.92 -5.98 3.88
N MET A 119 11.20 -5.15 2.87
CA MET A 119 10.23 -4.60 1.92
C MET A 119 9.06 -3.85 2.57
N GLY A 120 9.26 -3.32 3.76
CA GLY A 120 8.26 -2.55 4.50
C GLY A 120 8.12 -1.10 4.01
N ILE A 121 9.10 -0.59 3.26
CA ILE A 121 9.08 0.73 2.63
C ILE A 121 8.66 0.55 1.18
N PRO A 122 7.42 0.90 0.81
CA PRO A 122 6.84 0.50 -0.48
C PRO A 122 7.40 1.27 -1.68
N ARG A 123 8.07 2.41 -1.43
CA ARG A 123 8.69 3.25 -2.47
C ARG A 123 9.81 4.11 -1.87
N PHE A 124 10.45 4.90 -2.62
CA PHE A 124 11.59 5.78 -2.45
C PHE A 124 12.87 5.22 -3.07
N ASN A 125 13.57 6.05 -3.82
CA ASN A 125 14.94 5.75 -4.16
C ASN A 125 15.78 5.67 -2.89
N ILE A 126 16.78 4.81 -2.92
CA ILE A 126 17.73 4.64 -1.82
C ILE A 126 19.12 4.87 -2.37
N VAL A 127 19.87 5.75 -1.73
CA VAL A 127 21.29 5.96 -1.99
C VAL A 127 22.04 5.59 -0.71
N TYR A 128 23.14 4.87 -0.85
CA TYR A 128 23.96 4.36 0.22
C TYR A 128 25.44 4.55 -0.09
N ALA A 129 26.25 4.84 0.92
CA ALA A 129 27.70 4.78 0.88
C ALA A 129 28.27 4.34 2.23
N ASP A 130 29.42 3.66 2.22
CA ASP A 130 30.09 3.21 3.45
C ASP A 130 31.60 3.48 3.44
N LYS A 131 32.28 3.17 4.55
CA LYS A 131 33.73 3.33 4.73
C LYS A 131 34.57 2.32 3.95
N GLN A 132 33.96 1.29 3.37
CA GLN A 132 34.58 0.29 2.52
C GLN A 132 34.48 0.64 1.04
N ASP A 133 34.20 1.92 0.72
CA ASP A 133 34.06 2.45 -0.65
C ASP A 133 32.88 1.83 -1.45
N ASN A 134 31.92 1.18 -0.78
CA ASN A 134 30.71 0.75 -1.44
C ASN A 134 29.77 1.94 -1.66
N ILE A 135 29.33 2.11 -2.90
CA ILE A 135 28.29 3.06 -3.31
C ILE A 135 27.15 2.25 -3.94
N PHE A 136 25.92 2.50 -3.48
CA PHE A 136 24.75 1.75 -3.97
C PHE A 136 23.57 2.68 -4.20
N TYR A 137 22.86 2.42 -5.29
CA TYR A 137 21.58 3.04 -5.61
C TYR A 137 20.53 1.96 -5.90
N MET A 138 19.34 2.18 -5.39
CA MET A 138 18.19 1.33 -5.66
C MET A 138 16.96 2.20 -5.91
N SER A 139 16.29 1.99 -7.06
CA SER A 139 14.94 2.49 -7.25
C SER A 139 13.99 1.52 -6.53
N ASN A 140 13.82 1.73 -5.23
CA ASN A 140 13.03 0.84 -4.40
C ASN A 140 11.54 1.05 -4.64
N ALA A 141 10.84 -0.04 -4.97
CA ALA A 141 9.39 -0.04 -5.11
C ALA A 141 8.82 -1.45 -4.90
N LEU A 142 7.70 -1.55 -4.19
CA LEU A 142 6.91 -2.77 -4.10
C LEU A 142 5.94 -2.81 -5.29
N ILE A 143 6.48 -3.14 -6.47
CA ILE A 143 5.74 -3.09 -7.74
C ILE A 143 4.80 -4.28 -7.84
N PRO A 144 3.47 -4.05 -8.03
CA PRO A 144 2.51 -5.14 -8.18
C PRO A 144 2.79 -5.97 -9.44
N LEU A 145 2.72 -7.29 -9.31
CA LEU A 145 2.79 -8.23 -10.43
C LEU A 145 1.44 -8.28 -11.13
N ARG A 146 1.35 -7.63 -12.27
CA ARG A 146 0.12 -7.39 -13.02
C ARG A 146 0.07 -8.19 -14.32
N ASP A 147 -1.13 -8.59 -14.73
CA ASP A 147 -1.33 -9.22 -16.04
C ASP A 147 -1.25 -8.15 -17.15
N THR A 148 -0.42 -8.38 -18.14
CA THR A 148 -0.12 -7.43 -19.22
C THR A 148 -1.27 -7.24 -20.23
N ILE A 149 -2.33 -8.04 -20.13
CA ILE A 149 -3.51 -7.89 -21.00
C ILE A 149 -4.40 -6.70 -20.60
N TYR A 150 -4.24 -6.17 -19.37
CA TYR A 150 -5.01 -5.04 -18.86
C TYR A 150 -4.20 -3.75 -18.90
N ASN A 151 -4.88 -2.64 -19.13
CA ASN A 151 -4.30 -1.31 -18.90
C ASN A 151 -4.54 -0.90 -17.44
N TRP A 152 -3.50 -0.98 -16.63
CA TRP A 152 -3.55 -0.72 -15.19
C TRP A 152 -3.55 0.76 -14.80
N GLU A 153 -3.39 1.67 -15.77
CA GLU A 153 -3.59 3.11 -15.56
C GLU A 153 -5.08 3.48 -15.50
N LEU A 154 -5.96 2.56 -15.91
CA LEU A 154 -7.40 2.76 -15.91
C LEU A 154 -8.06 2.06 -14.72
N THR A 155 -9.31 2.47 -14.44
CA THR A 155 -10.17 1.71 -13.51
C THR A 155 -10.53 0.35 -14.12
N LEU A 156 -10.23 -0.71 -13.41
CA LEU A 156 -10.45 -2.09 -13.84
C LEU A 156 -11.79 -2.65 -13.36
N PRO A 157 -12.33 -3.69 -14.00
CA PRO A 157 -13.47 -4.43 -13.49
C PRO A 157 -13.16 -5.08 -12.14
N GLY A 158 -13.94 -4.75 -11.10
CA GLY A 158 -13.82 -5.29 -9.74
C GLY A 158 -14.72 -6.50 -9.50
N ASN A 159 -14.93 -7.34 -10.52
CA ASN A 159 -15.81 -8.50 -10.46
C ASN A 159 -15.13 -9.82 -10.85
N SER A 160 -13.79 -9.81 -11.02
CA SER A 160 -13.03 -10.99 -11.47
C SER A 160 -11.67 -11.11 -10.81
N SER A 161 -11.30 -12.32 -10.40
CA SER A 161 -9.95 -12.65 -9.90
C SER A 161 -8.84 -12.39 -10.91
N LYS A 162 -9.15 -12.33 -12.21
CA LYS A 162 -8.19 -12.08 -13.29
C LYS A 162 -7.57 -10.68 -13.22
N THR A 163 -8.30 -9.70 -12.67
CA THR A 163 -7.81 -8.33 -12.47
C THR A 163 -7.13 -8.13 -11.13
N LYS A 164 -7.01 -9.15 -10.28
CA LYS A 164 -6.32 -9.06 -9.00
C LYS A 164 -4.81 -9.15 -9.18
N THR A 165 -4.06 -8.35 -8.45
CA THR A 165 -2.61 -8.45 -8.32
C THR A 165 -2.21 -9.85 -7.84
N LYS A 166 -1.18 -10.44 -8.48
CA LYS A 166 -0.72 -11.81 -8.25
C LYS A 166 0.46 -11.90 -7.28
N GLY A 167 0.99 -10.77 -6.84
CA GLY A 167 2.17 -10.65 -5.98
C GLY A 167 2.95 -9.39 -6.31
N TYR A 168 4.25 -9.38 -5.97
CA TYR A 168 5.14 -8.23 -6.15
C TYR A 168 6.48 -8.66 -6.73
N TYR A 169 7.12 -7.74 -7.44
CA TYR A 169 8.53 -7.86 -7.86
C TYR A 169 9.47 -7.54 -6.71
#